data_a747e22f58accade598bf662cd462ae5
#
_entry.id   a747e22f58accade598bf662cd462ae5
#
_cell.length_a   1.000
_cell.length_b   1.000
_cell.length_c   1.000
_cell.angle_alpha   90.00
_cell.angle_beta   90.00
_cell.angle_gamma   90.00
#
_symmetry.space_group_name_H-M   'P 1'
#
loop_
_entity.id
_entity.type
_entity.pdbx_description
1 polymer ?
#
loop_
_entity_poly.entity_id
_entity_poly.type
_entity_poly.pdbx_seq_one_letter_code
_entity_poly.pdbx_strand_id
1 'polypeptide(L)'
;MPGSAASSWYFLRYIDPHNDKEFANYELLKHWMPVDLYIGGPEHAVGHLIYSRIWTNYLYDKGLCPVKEPFKKLVHQGMILGENGIKMGKRFPKYVVNPSDIVAKYGADTLRLYEMFMGPLEASKPWSSTGVEGSKKFLDRVWRLYNEGK
;
A
#
# COMPACT_ATOMS: atom_id res chain seq x y z
N MET A 1 -6.61 -18.76 10.57
CA MET A 1 -5.46 -17.86 10.50
C MET A 1 -4.15 -18.51 10.00
N PRO A 2 -4.02 -19.84 9.85
CA PRO A 2 -2.80 -20.44 9.30
C PRO A 2 -2.41 -19.76 7.98
N GLY A 3 -1.13 -19.52 7.76
CA GLY A 3 -0.62 -18.83 6.56
C GLY A 3 -0.75 -17.29 6.56
N SER A 4 -1.56 -16.70 7.45
CA SER A 4 -1.75 -15.24 7.53
C SER A 4 -1.36 -14.65 8.88
N ALA A 5 -0.81 -15.45 9.79
CA ALA A 5 -0.46 -14.99 11.13
C ALA A 5 0.62 -13.89 11.09
N ALA A 6 1.73 -14.13 10.44
CA ALA A 6 2.83 -13.17 10.38
C ALA A 6 2.43 -11.85 9.71
N SER A 7 1.70 -11.91 8.60
CA SER A 7 1.22 -10.73 7.89
C SER A 7 0.16 -9.92 8.66
N SER A 8 -0.37 -10.47 9.76
CA SER A 8 -1.42 -9.82 10.55
C SER A 8 -0.91 -8.94 11.70
N TRP A 9 0.38 -9.03 12.03
CA TRP A 9 0.99 -8.23 13.09
C TRP A 9 2.34 -7.59 12.70
N TYR A 10 2.71 -7.65 11.41
CA TYR A 10 3.99 -7.14 10.89
C TYR A 10 4.26 -5.69 11.26
N PHE A 11 3.22 -4.84 11.31
CA PHE A 11 3.32 -3.42 11.64
C PHE A 11 3.84 -3.19 13.06
N LEU A 12 3.58 -4.08 14.01
CA LEU A 12 4.16 -4.04 15.35
C LEU A 12 5.66 -4.36 15.28
N ARG A 13 6.05 -5.39 14.52
CA ARG A 13 7.44 -5.78 14.35
C ARG A 13 8.26 -4.72 13.62
N TYR A 14 7.67 -3.96 12.70
CA TYR A 14 8.34 -2.87 11.99
C TYR A 14 8.81 -1.74 12.90
N ILE A 15 8.19 -1.58 14.07
CA ILE A 15 8.59 -0.57 15.06
C ILE A 15 9.95 -0.90 15.66
N ASP A 16 10.28 -2.19 15.79
CA ASP A 16 11.53 -2.64 16.38
C ASP A 16 12.05 -3.92 15.67
N PRO A 17 12.48 -3.80 14.39
CA PRO A 17 12.70 -4.95 13.51
C PRO A 17 13.94 -5.78 13.88
N HIS A 18 14.90 -5.21 14.61
CA HIS A 18 16.16 -5.85 14.97
C HIS A 18 16.19 -6.39 16.40
N ASN A 19 15.10 -6.31 17.13
CA ASN A 19 15.02 -6.83 18.50
C ASN A 19 15.04 -8.37 18.49
N ASP A 20 16.00 -8.94 19.14
CA ASP A 20 16.21 -10.39 19.26
C ASP A 20 15.71 -11.00 20.59
N LYS A 21 15.23 -10.14 21.51
CA LYS A 21 14.77 -10.54 22.85
C LYS A 21 13.26 -10.58 22.97
N GLU A 22 12.56 -9.68 22.32
CA GLU A 22 11.11 -9.56 22.35
C GLU A 22 10.57 -9.19 20.96
N PHE A 23 9.26 -9.33 20.74
CA PHE A 23 8.67 -9.06 19.42
C PHE A 23 8.74 -7.59 19.03
N ALA A 24 8.72 -6.66 19.98
CA ALA A 24 9.01 -5.25 19.86
C ALA A 24 9.10 -4.62 21.26
N ASN A 25 9.96 -3.64 21.44
CA ASN A 25 10.12 -2.93 22.70
C ASN A 25 8.83 -2.17 23.07
N TYR A 26 8.35 -2.33 24.32
CA TYR A 26 7.09 -1.77 24.79
C TYR A 26 7.05 -0.23 24.74
N GLU A 27 8.13 0.47 25.08
CA GLU A 27 8.18 1.93 25.06
C GLU A 27 8.18 2.46 23.60
N LEU A 28 8.79 1.75 22.67
CA LEU A 28 8.68 2.07 21.25
C LEU A 28 7.26 1.85 20.72
N LEU A 29 6.61 0.76 21.13
CA LEU A 29 5.19 0.52 20.82
C LEU A 29 4.31 1.64 21.37
N LYS A 30 4.53 2.08 22.60
CA LYS A 30 3.79 3.16 23.25
C LYS A 30 3.96 4.50 22.53
N HIS A 31 5.13 4.73 21.93
CA HIS A 31 5.41 5.95 21.17
C HIS A 31 4.73 5.94 19.79
N TRP A 32 4.80 4.79 19.08
CA TRP A 32 4.40 4.70 17.68
C TRP A 32 2.96 4.20 17.45
N MET A 33 2.38 3.48 18.44
CA MET A 33 1.01 2.95 18.31
C MET A 33 -0.03 3.91 18.90
N PRO A 34 -1.26 3.89 18.37
CA PRO A 34 -1.73 3.16 17.18
C PRO A 34 -1.21 3.79 15.89
N VAL A 35 -1.20 3.02 14.79
CA VAL A 35 -0.83 3.51 13.44
C VAL A 35 -1.77 4.65 13.03
N ASP A 36 -1.21 5.78 12.62
CA ASP A 36 -2.00 6.98 12.33
C ASP A 36 -2.85 6.85 11.07
N LEU A 37 -2.28 6.24 10.02
CA LEU A 37 -2.95 6.04 8.73
C LEU A 37 -2.62 4.66 8.17
N TYR A 38 -3.65 3.86 7.91
CA TYR A 38 -3.53 2.55 7.30
C TYR A 38 -4.28 2.51 5.97
N ILE A 39 -3.56 2.18 4.90
CA ILE A 39 -4.11 2.20 3.52
C ILE A 39 -4.12 0.78 2.99
N GLY A 40 -5.27 0.33 2.49
CA GLY A 40 -5.40 -1.01 1.92
C GLY A 40 -6.75 -1.21 1.25
N GLY A 41 -6.82 -2.20 0.34
CA GLY A 41 -8.05 -2.50 -0.37
C GLY A 41 -9.17 -3.01 0.54
N PRO A 42 -10.45 -2.80 0.18
CA PRO A 42 -11.60 -3.23 0.98
C PRO A 42 -11.70 -4.76 1.11
N GLU A 43 -11.06 -5.52 0.23
CA GLU A 43 -10.99 -6.99 0.28
C GLU A 43 -10.28 -7.52 1.53
N HIS A 44 -9.48 -6.69 2.20
CA HIS A 44 -8.78 -7.05 3.43
C HIS A 44 -9.64 -6.89 4.70
N ALA A 45 -10.85 -6.33 4.58
CA ALA A 45 -11.72 -6.05 5.74
C ALA A 45 -12.08 -7.32 6.53
N VAL A 46 -12.40 -8.41 5.84
CA VAL A 46 -12.81 -9.68 6.46
C VAL A 46 -11.60 -10.59 6.80
N GLY A 47 -10.44 -10.33 6.24
CA GLY A 47 -9.24 -11.14 6.48
C GLY A 47 -8.24 -10.41 7.37
N HIS A 48 -7.29 -9.73 6.74
CA HIS A 48 -6.16 -9.09 7.39
C HIS A 48 -6.56 -8.14 8.54
N LEU A 49 -7.58 -7.30 8.36
CA LEU A 49 -7.96 -6.31 9.39
C LEU A 49 -8.55 -6.97 10.64
N ILE A 50 -9.35 -8.03 10.49
CA ILE A 50 -9.85 -8.81 11.63
C ILE A 50 -8.69 -9.48 12.35
N TYR A 51 -7.78 -10.12 11.63
CA TYR A 51 -6.63 -10.80 12.23
C TYR A 51 -5.69 -9.84 12.93
N SER A 52 -5.45 -8.65 12.36
CA SER A 52 -4.66 -7.59 13.00
C SER A 52 -5.27 -7.16 14.34
N ARG A 53 -6.59 -7.03 14.41
CA ARG A 53 -7.32 -6.71 15.65
C ARG A 53 -7.26 -7.85 16.67
N ILE A 54 -7.40 -9.10 16.24
CA ILE A 54 -7.28 -10.26 17.13
C ILE A 54 -5.89 -10.27 17.78
N TRP A 55 -4.81 -10.10 17.00
CA TRP A 55 -3.45 -10.04 17.53
C TRP A 55 -3.24 -8.85 18.46
N THR A 56 -3.65 -7.66 18.08
CA THR A 56 -3.46 -6.46 18.89
C THR A 56 -4.21 -6.56 20.21
N ASN A 57 -5.48 -7.01 20.20
CA ASN A 57 -6.25 -7.22 21.41
C ASN A 57 -5.64 -8.28 22.31
N TYR A 58 -5.22 -9.42 21.77
CA TYR A 58 -4.56 -10.47 22.53
C TYR A 58 -3.28 -9.96 23.22
N LEU A 59 -2.43 -9.24 22.47
CA LEU A 59 -1.19 -8.67 23.00
C LEU A 59 -1.48 -7.58 24.04
N TYR A 60 -2.53 -6.78 23.85
CA TYR A 60 -2.98 -5.82 24.86
C TYR A 60 -3.41 -6.52 26.16
N ASP A 61 -4.24 -7.56 26.08
CA ASP A 61 -4.69 -8.32 27.26
C ASP A 61 -3.56 -9.02 28.00
N LYS A 62 -2.44 -9.29 27.30
CA LYS A 62 -1.20 -9.82 27.90
C LYS A 62 -0.25 -8.73 28.41
N GLY A 63 -0.60 -7.46 28.29
CA GLY A 63 0.26 -6.34 28.69
C GLY A 63 1.47 -6.11 27.77
N LEU A 64 1.46 -6.69 26.56
CA LEU A 64 2.57 -6.63 25.59
C LEU A 64 2.36 -5.55 24.54
N CYS A 65 1.16 -5.01 24.39
CA CYS A 65 0.84 -3.92 23.47
C CYS A 65 0.06 -2.83 24.23
N PRO A 66 0.37 -1.54 24.03
CA PRO A 66 -0.25 -0.45 24.78
C PRO A 66 -1.66 -0.06 24.29
N VAL A 67 -2.11 -0.59 23.14
CA VAL A 67 -3.38 -0.20 22.50
C VAL A 67 -4.23 -1.41 22.13
N LYS A 68 -5.56 -1.24 22.15
CA LYS A 68 -6.51 -2.26 21.65
C LYS A 68 -6.79 -2.12 20.16
N GLU A 69 -6.89 -0.89 19.65
CA GLU A 69 -7.14 -0.63 18.24
C GLU A 69 -5.82 -0.32 17.52
N PRO A 70 -5.44 -1.12 16.51
CA PRO A 70 -4.16 -0.94 15.83
C PRO A 70 -4.09 0.28 14.93
N PHE A 71 -5.23 0.75 14.38
CA PHE A 71 -5.27 1.79 13.35
C PHE A 71 -6.20 2.93 13.75
N LYS A 72 -5.71 4.19 13.74
CA LYS A 72 -6.53 5.39 13.98
C LYS A 72 -7.45 5.71 12.80
N LYS A 73 -6.90 5.60 11.59
CA LYS A 73 -7.62 5.90 10.36
C LYS A 73 -7.31 4.84 9.32
N LEU A 74 -8.38 4.30 8.74
CA LEU A 74 -8.33 3.37 7.62
C LEU A 74 -8.82 4.08 6.36
N VAL A 75 -8.06 3.97 5.27
CA VAL A 75 -8.44 4.47 3.95
C VAL A 75 -8.42 3.31 2.98
N HIS A 76 -9.56 3.04 2.35
CA HIS A 76 -9.66 2.06 1.29
C HIS A 76 -9.31 2.71 -0.05
N GLN A 77 -8.34 2.15 -0.73
CA GLN A 77 -8.01 2.55 -2.10
C GLN A 77 -8.99 1.93 -3.09
N GLY A 78 -9.32 2.69 -4.14
CA GLY A 78 -10.07 2.19 -5.27
C GLY A 78 -9.24 1.20 -6.11
N MET A 79 -9.93 0.45 -6.93
CA MET A 79 -9.30 -0.54 -7.81
C MET A 79 -8.87 0.10 -9.13
N ILE A 80 -7.68 -0.25 -9.61
CA ILE A 80 -7.27 0.05 -10.98
C ILE A 80 -7.86 -1.02 -11.88
N LEU A 81 -8.74 -0.59 -12.78
CA LEU A 81 -9.44 -1.45 -13.73
C LEU A 81 -8.66 -1.54 -15.04
N GLY A 82 -8.96 -2.54 -15.85
CA GLY A 82 -8.49 -2.57 -17.23
C GLY A 82 -9.02 -1.39 -18.04
N GLU A 83 -8.46 -1.14 -19.22
CA GLU A 83 -8.93 -0.07 -20.13
C GLU A 83 -10.42 -0.23 -20.54
N ASN A 84 -10.95 -1.45 -20.42
CA ASN A 84 -12.36 -1.78 -20.62
C ASN A 84 -13.26 -1.46 -19.40
N GLY A 85 -12.72 -0.87 -18.33
CA GLY A 85 -13.45 -0.56 -17.11
C GLY A 85 -13.80 -1.77 -16.24
N ILE A 86 -13.26 -2.95 -16.51
CA ILE A 86 -13.52 -4.19 -15.77
C ILE A 86 -12.30 -4.56 -14.93
N LYS A 87 -12.52 -5.22 -13.79
CA LYS A 87 -11.45 -5.74 -12.94
C LYS A 87 -10.48 -6.59 -13.74
N MET A 88 -9.19 -6.27 -13.67
CA MET A 88 -8.14 -7.06 -14.29
C MET A 88 -8.13 -8.48 -13.72
N GLY A 89 -7.99 -9.47 -14.58
CA GLY A 89 -7.97 -10.87 -14.15
C GLY A 89 -7.87 -11.86 -15.31
N LYS A 90 -7.74 -13.13 -14.98
CA LYS A 90 -7.53 -14.22 -15.95
C LYS A 90 -8.63 -14.34 -17.02
N ARG A 91 -9.84 -13.82 -16.72
CA ARG A 91 -10.98 -13.85 -17.67
C ARG A 91 -10.76 -12.96 -18.88
N PHE A 92 -10.01 -11.85 -18.70
CA PHE A 92 -9.72 -10.89 -19.74
C PHE A 92 -8.21 -10.54 -19.76
N PRO A 93 -7.35 -11.50 -20.12
CA PRO A 93 -5.89 -11.34 -20.00
C PRO A 93 -5.35 -10.19 -20.86
N LYS A 94 -6.03 -9.84 -21.95
CA LYS A 94 -5.67 -8.73 -22.83
C LYS A 94 -5.61 -7.37 -22.11
N TYR A 95 -6.42 -7.21 -21.06
CA TYR A 95 -6.52 -5.95 -20.30
C TYR A 95 -5.76 -5.98 -18.99
N VAL A 96 -5.01 -7.04 -18.73
CA VAL A 96 -4.15 -7.11 -17.54
C VAL A 96 -2.88 -6.31 -17.81
N VAL A 97 -2.62 -5.32 -16.95
CA VAL A 97 -1.40 -4.52 -16.98
C VAL A 97 -0.44 -5.09 -15.94
N ASN A 98 0.73 -5.51 -16.40
CA ASN A 98 1.79 -5.96 -15.52
C ASN A 98 2.67 -4.76 -15.12
N PRO A 99 2.78 -4.41 -13.84
CA PRO A 99 3.64 -3.31 -13.39
C PRO A 99 5.09 -3.43 -13.87
N SER A 100 5.64 -4.65 -13.92
CA SER A 100 7.02 -4.87 -14.36
C SER A 100 7.26 -4.44 -15.81
N ASP A 101 6.29 -4.65 -16.70
CA ASP A 101 6.39 -4.24 -18.11
C ASP A 101 6.33 -2.72 -18.25
N ILE A 102 5.50 -2.06 -17.43
CA ILE A 102 5.40 -0.60 -17.37
C ILE A 102 6.72 0.00 -16.84
N VAL A 103 7.25 -0.58 -15.76
CA VAL A 103 8.53 -0.13 -15.18
C VAL A 103 9.67 -0.32 -16.18
N ALA A 104 9.74 -1.45 -16.88
CA ALA A 104 10.76 -1.69 -17.91
C ALA A 104 10.69 -0.68 -19.07
N LYS A 105 9.46 -0.28 -19.47
CA LYS A 105 9.25 0.62 -20.60
C LYS A 105 9.37 2.11 -20.24
N TYR A 106 8.84 2.52 -19.09
CA TYR A 106 8.67 3.93 -18.73
C TYR A 106 9.40 4.36 -17.46
N GLY A 107 9.92 3.42 -16.69
CA GLY A 107 10.54 3.66 -15.38
C GLY A 107 9.56 3.62 -14.20
N ALA A 108 10.08 3.31 -13.02
CA ALA A 108 9.29 3.18 -11.79
C ALA A 108 8.65 4.51 -11.38
N ASP A 109 9.37 5.62 -11.50
CA ASP A 109 8.86 6.95 -11.14
C ASP A 109 7.66 7.35 -11.98
N THR A 110 7.67 6.98 -13.27
CA THR A 110 6.53 7.23 -14.17
C THR A 110 5.29 6.46 -13.73
N LEU A 111 5.43 5.18 -13.39
CA LEU A 111 4.34 4.36 -12.89
C LEU A 111 3.76 4.95 -11.60
N ARG A 112 4.62 5.23 -10.62
CA ARG A 112 4.21 5.78 -9.31
C ARG A 112 3.51 7.13 -9.45
N LEU A 113 4.07 8.03 -10.27
CA LEU A 113 3.46 9.34 -10.54
C LEU A 113 2.08 9.18 -11.20
N TYR A 114 1.98 8.29 -12.18
CA TYR A 114 0.73 8.05 -12.88
C TYR A 114 -0.36 7.49 -11.95
N GLU A 115 -0.05 6.50 -11.12
CA GLU A 115 -1.00 5.94 -10.15
C GLU A 115 -1.56 7.01 -9.19
N MET A 116 -0.72 7.92 -8.73
CA MET A 116 -1.15 9.04 -7.88
C MET A 116 -1.92 10.11 -8.65
N PHE A 117 -1.64 10.29 -9.93
CA PHE A 117 -2.29 11.28 -10.79
C PHE A 117 -3.68 10.84 -11.28
N MET A 118 -3.98 9.55 -11.32
CA MET A 118 -5.23 9.02 -11.88
C MET A 118 -6.52 9.57 -11.25
N GLY A 119 -6.44 10.22 -10.08
CA GLY A 119 -7.58 10.82 -9.38
C GLY A 119 -7.65 10.44 -7.90
N PRO A 120 -8.79 10.67 -7.21
CA PRO A 120 -8.94 10.39 -5.79
C PRO A 120 -8.59 8.95 -5.44
N LEU A 121 -7.87 8.74 -4.32
CA LEU A 121 -7.36 7.43 -3.92
C LEU A 121 -8.47 6.38 -3.80
N GLU A 122 -9.62 6.77 -3.27
CA GLU A 122 -10.75 5.88 -2.98
C GLU A 122 -11.56 5.50 -4.23
N ALA A 123 -11.39 6.20 -5.35
CA ALA A 123 -12.14 5.94 -6.56
C ALA A 123 -11.51 4.83 -7.41
N SER A 124 -12.31 3.89 -7.89
CA SER A 124 -11.88 2.95 -8.92
C SER A 124 -11.72 3.65 -10.27
N LYS A 125 -10.67 3.32 -11.01
CA LYS A 125 -10.24 4.05 -12.21
C LYS A 125 -9.81 3.08 -13.29
N PRO A 126 -10.20 3.33 -14.57
CA PRO A 126 -9.67 2.55 -15.69
C PRO A 126 -8.20 2.94 -15.95
N TRP A 127 -7.40 1.95 -16.28
CA TRP A 127 -6.05 2.17 -16.78
C TRP A 127 -6.09 2.94 -18.10
N SER A 128 -5.09 3.80 -18.34
CA SER A 128 -4.91 4.48 -19.61
C SER A 128 -3.42 4.50 -19.99
N SER A 129 -3.08 3.82 -21.06
CA SER A 129 -1.71 3.78 -21.57
C SER A 129 -1.22 5.17 -22.03
N THR A 130 -2.10 6.00 -22.58
CA THR A 130 -1.78 7.39 -22.97
C THR A 130 -1.53 8.28 -21.75
N GLY A 131 -2.20 8.02 -20.62
CA GLY A 131 -1.97 8.72 -19.36
C GLY A 131 -0.58 8.45 -18.79
N VAL A 132 -0.09 7.21 -18.88
CA VAL A 132 1.27 6.83 -18.49
C VAL A 132 2.31 7.60 -19.31
N GLU A 133 2.13 7.66 -20.64
CA GLU A 133 3.02 8.41 -21.53
C GLU A 133 3.03 9.92 -21.20
N GLY A 134 1.89 10.49 -20.82
CA GLY A 134 1.80 11.87 -20.35
C GLY A 134 2.64 12.11 -19.11
N SER A 135 2.58 11.21 -18.13
CA SER A 135 3.41 11.26 -16.91
C SER A 135 4.91 11.15 -17.22
N LYS A 136 5.29 10.28 -18.15
CA LYS A 136 6.69 10.17 -18.61
C LYS A 136 7.17 11.47 -19.23
N LYS A 137 6.40 12.05 -20.17
CA LYS A 137 6.74 13.34 -20.81
C LYS A 137 6.87 14.47 -19.80
N PHE A 138 6.06 14.46 -18.74
CA PHE A 138 6.16 15.45 -17.66
C PHE A 138 7.50 15.30 -16.92
N LEU A 139 7.85 14.07 -16.48
CA LEU A 139 9.12 13.82 -15.80
C LEU A 139 10.34 14.17 -16.66
N ASP A 140 10.31 13.86 -17.96
CA ASP A 140 11.39 14.21 -18.90
C ASP A 140 11.56 15.72 -19.05
N ARG A 141 10.45 16.49 -19.00
CA ARG A 141 10.52 17.96 -19.02
C ARG A 141 11.12 18.51 -17.73
N VAL A 142 10.71 17.97 -16.56
CA VAL A 142 11.26 18.35 -15.27
C VAL A 142 12.76 18.05 -15.23
N TRP A 143 13.17 16.88 -15.69
CA TRP A 143 14.58 16.48 -15.75
C TRP A 143 15.42 17.42 -16.62
N ARG A 144 14.93 17.74 -17.83
CA ARG A 144 15.60 18.68 -18.73
C ARG A 144 15.72 20.08 -18.13
N LEU A 145 14.63 20.59 -17.55
CA LEU A 145 14.64 21.90 -16.91
C LEU A 145 15.72 21.98 -15.82
N TYR A 146 15.89 20.93 -15.04
CA TYR A 146 16.86 20.91 -13.96
C TYR A 146 18.31 20.77 -14.45
N ASN A 147 18.54 19.95 -15.47
CA ASN A 147 19.91 19.62 -15.93
C ASN A 147 20.40 20.50 -17.09
N GLU A 148 19.51 20.96 -17.97
CA GLU A 148 19.85 21.71 -19.18
C GLU A 148 19.53 23.20 -19.07
N GLY A 149 18.78 23.62 -18.07
CA GLY A 149 18.38 25.01 -17.81
C GLY A 149 19.41 25.84 -17.05
N LYS A 150 20.67 25.40 -17.00
CA LYS A 150 21.81 26.12 -16.38
C LYS A 150 22.63 26.81 -17.41
#